data_ed4157b0d04119e4411dbe6f451c453a
#
_entry.id   ed4157b0d04119e4411dbe6f451c453a
#
_cell.length_a   1.000
_cell.length_b   1.000
_cell.length_c   1.000
_cell.angle_alpha   90.00
_cell.angle_beta   90.00
_cell.angle_gamma   90.00
#
_symmetry.space_group_name_H-M   'P 1'
#
loop_
_entity.id
_entity.type
_entity.pdbx_description
1 polymer ?
#
loop_
_entity_poly.entity_id
_entity_poly.type
_entity_poly.pdbx_seq_one_letter_code
_entity_poly.pdbx_strand_id
1 'polypeptide(L)'
;MANLGLDYFNTHEMSYSNPYTGNAATTAGSLTKAVQRQLSYTFNQLLTYQRNIRSHSLDVMIGHEYYELKQQFLGAQKTGFPFGGLYELSAAATLSGASSQTDKYAIESFLSRVNYNFAQKYYFSASFRTDGSSRFHKDSRWGKFWSLGTSWRISEESFMKKYDWVNNLTLKASFGSQGNDNIGSYYAYQSLYNMGLSNGSLNGAGINSLENKDLKWEKNENYFVIFGIAS
;
A
#
# COMPACT_ATOMS: atom_id res chain seq x y z
N MET A 1 1.25 -20.11 12.53
CA MET A 1 1.84 -18.86 13.02
C MET A 1 0.81 -17.75 12.89
N ALA A 2 0.65 -16.90 13.91
CA ALA A 2 -0.19 -15.71 13.82
C ALA A 2 0.63 -14.52 14.32
N ASN A 3 0.56 -13.38 13.62
CA ASN A 3 1.25 -12.15 13.96
C ASN A 3 0.25 -11.00 13.98
N LEU A 4 0.42 -10.12 14.96
CA LEU A 4 -0.28 -8.84 15.02
C LEU A 4 0.78 -7.72 15.04
N GLY A 5 0.69 -6.82 14.07
CA GLY A 5 1.47 -5.60 14.01
C GLY A 5 0.58 -4.40 14.29
N LEU A 6 1.10 -3.41 14.98
CA LEU A 6 0.44 -2.13 15.25
C LEU A 6 1.45 -1.01 15.07
N ASP A 7 1.12 -0.05 14.21
CA ASP A 7 1.94 1.13 13.97
C ASP A 7 1.14 2.39 14.29
N TYR A 8 1.75 3.28 15.05
CA TYR A 8 1.17 4.57 15.41
C TYR A 8 2.15 5.70 15.13
N PHE A 9 1.72 6.63 14.29
CA PHE A 9 2.47 7.85 13.99
C PHE A 9 1.64 9.07 14.40
N ASN A 10 2.29 10.03 15.03
CA ASN A 10 1.71 11.31 15.39
C ASN A 10 2.69 12.41 15.01
N THR A 11 2.38 13.13 13.92
CA THR A 11 3.20 14.19 13.37
C THR A 11 2.60 15.53 13.72
N HIS A 12 3.43 16.44 14.24
CA HIS A 12 3.08 17.81 14.52
C HIS A 12 3.87 18.71 13.56
N GLU A 13 3.16 19.55 12.85
CA GLU A 13 3.74 20.50 11.91
C GLU A 13 3.46 21.92 12.41
N MET A 14 4.47 22.78 12.28
CA MET A 14 4.34 24.21 12.54
C MET A 14 5.07 24.98 11.44
N SER A 15 4.36 25.92 10.83
CA SER A 15 4.92 26.86 9.86
C SER A 15 4.61 28.29 10.31
N TYR A 16 5.67 29.06 10.58
CA TYR A 16 5.57 30.45 11.02
C TYR A 16 6.18 31.36 9.98
N SER A 17 5.47 32.44 9.66
CA SER A 17 5.97 33.52 8.79
C SER A 17 5.91 34.83 9.54
N ASN A 18 7.04 35.57 9.48
CA ASN A 18 7.26 36.79 10.22
C ASN A 18 6.28 37.91 9.81
N PRO A 19 5.74 38.73 10.75
CA PRO A 19 4.82 39.80 10.44
C PRO A 19 5.47 41.06 9.81
N TYR A 20 6.80 41.15 9.83
CA TYR A 20 7.51 42.37 9.37
C TYR A 20 8.16 42.24 8.00
N THR A 21 8.50 41.00 7.58
CA THR A 21 9.26 40.75 6.36
C THR A 21 8.70 39.57 5.58
N GLY A 22 8.94 39.59 4.26
CA GLY A 22 8.50 38.51 3.37
C GLY A 22 7.02 38.56 3.02
N ASN A 23 6.53 37.49 2.42
CA ASN A 23 5.16 37.41 1.85
C ASN A 23 4.04 37.57 2.89
N ALA A 24 4.29 37.26 4.15
CA ALA A 24 3.29 37.36 5.21
C ALA A 24 3.26 38.73 5.90
N ALA A 25 4.12 39.68 5.52
CA ALA A 25 4.10 41.00 6.08
C ALA A 25 2.78 41.75 5.82
N THR A 26 2.16 41.54 4.64
CA THR A 26 0.87 42.14 4.27
C THR A 26 -0.29 41.66 5.12
N THR A 27 -0.18 40.48 5.76
CA THR A 27 -1.18 39.90 6.64
C THR A 27 -0.76 39.96 8.11
N ALA A 28 0.28 40.75 8.44
CA ALA A 28 0.88 40.83 9.78
C ALA A 28 1.28 39.44 10.32
N GLY A 29 1.96 38.65 9.49
CA GLY A 29 2.43 37.31 9.83
C GLY A 29 1.39 36.20 9.68
N SER A 30 1.87 34.97 9.64
CA SER A 30 1.00 33.78 9.64
C SER A 30 1.58 32.65 10.48
N LEU A 31 0.72 31.87 11.08
CA LEU A 31 1.06 30.64 11.77
C LEU A 31 0.10 29.53 11.36
N THR A 32 0.67 28.43 10.87
CA THR A 32 -0.06 27.18 10.64
C THR A 32 0.40 26.15 11.65
N LYS A 33 -0.53 25.52 12.33
CA LYS A 33 -0.30 24.33 13.13
C LYS A 33 -1.15 23.19 12.60
N ALA A 34 -0.55 22.02 12.38
CA ALA A 34 -1.25 20.84 11.94
C ALA A 34 -0.80 19.60 12.75
N VAL A 35 -1.74 18.70 12.92
CA VAL A 35 -1.51 17.39 13.53
C VAL A 35 -2.03 16.31 12.60
N GLN A 36 -1.18 15.37 12.26
CA GLN A 36 -1.56 14.18 11.53
C GLN A 36 -1.33 12.95 12.42
N ARG A 37 -2.38 12.16 12.62
CA ARG A 37 -2.34 10.89 13.34
C ARG A 37 -2.63 9.77 12.39
N GLN A 38 -1.78 8.75 12.41
CA GLN A 38 -1.96 7.54 11.62
C GLN A 38 -1.88 6.35 12.56
N LEU A 39 -2.90 5.50 12.52
CA LEU A 39 -2.94 4.22 13.19
C LEU A 39 -3.17 3.15 12.14
N SER A 40 -2.28 2.17 12.08
CA SER A 40 -2.49 0.98 11.26
C SER A 40 -2.28 -0.29 12.07
N TYR A 41 -2.99 -1.33 11.70
CA TYR A 41 -2.76 -2.67 12.22
C TYR A 41 -2.79 -3.69 11.09
N THR A 42 -1.95 -4.71 11.26
CA THR A 42 -1.83 -5.84 10.36
C THR A 42 -2.03 -7.12 11.17
N PHE A 43 -2.90 -7.99 10.72
CA PHE A 43 -3.10 -9.29 11.31
C PHE A 43 -2.88 -10.39 10.29
N ASN A 44 -1.87 -11.23 10.50
CA ASN A 44 -1.47 -12.29 9.59
C ASN A 44 -1.63 -13.65 10.26
N GLN A 45 -2.20 -14.61 9.54
CA GLN A 45 -2.33 -16.01 9.93
C GLN A 45 -1.75 -16.88 8.82
N LEU A 46 -0.72 -17.65 9.14
CA LEU A 46 -0.04 -18.50 8.17
C LEU A 46 0.00 -19.94 8.69
N LEU A 47 -0.40 -20.88 7.86
CA LEU A 47 -0.24 -22.30 8.06
C LEU A 47 0.69 -22.86 7.00
N THR A 48 1.76 -23.48 7.42
CA THR A 48 2.77 -24.08 6.55
C THR A 48 2.84 -25.58 6.81
N TYR A 49 2.89 -26.36 5.73
CA TYR A 49 3.15 -27.79 5.77
C TYR A 49 4.33 -28.13 4.91
N GLN A 50 5.32 -28.79 5.50
CA GLN A 50 6.54 -29.20 4.82
C GLN A 50 6.74 -30.70 4.95
N ARG A 51 7.08 -31.35 3.84
CA ARG A 51 7.36 -32.78 3.83
C ARG A 51 8.42 -33.14 2.81
N ASN A 52 9.37 -33.94 3.27
CA ASN A 52 10.40 -34.53 2.43
C ASN A 52 10.22 -36.05 2.41
N ILE A 53 10.10 -36.62 1.22
CA ILE A 53 9.99 -38.08 1.01
C ILE A 53 10.96 -38.47 -0.08
N ARG A 54 12.05 -39.15 0.29
CA ARG A 54 13.11 -39.53 -0.63
C ARG A 54 13.63 -38.33 -1.42
N SER A 55 13.42 -38.33 -2.74
CA SER A 55 13.85 -37.24 -3.64
C SER A 55 12.80 -36.13 -3.81
N HIS A 56 11.68 -36.21 -3.12
CA HIS A 56 10.58 -35.23 -3.22
C HIS A 56 10.59 -34.31 -2.01
N SER A 57 10.51 -33.00 -2.25
CA SER A 57 10.31 -32.00 -1.21
C SER A 57 9.08 -31.17 -1.58
N LEU A 58 8.13 -31.10 -0.66
CA LEU A 58 6.90 -30.34 -0.80
C LEU A 58 6.80 -29.34 0.35
N ASP A 59 6.52 -28.06 -0.01
CA ASP A 59 6.20 -27.00 0.90
C ASP A 59 4.89 -26.35 0.46
N VAL A 60 3.91 -26.33 1.35
CA VAL A 60 2.60 -25.75 1.12
C VAL A 60 2.32 -24.71 2.18
N MET A 61 1.89 -23.54 1.78
CA MET A 61 1.48 -22.45 2.65
C MET A 61 0.09 -21.97 2.28
N ILE A 62 -0.76 -21.77 3.28
CA ILE A 62 -2.01 -21.02 3.17
C ILE A 62 -2.02 -19.91 4.20
N GLY A 63 -2.63 -18.79 3.88
CA GLY A 63 -2.62 -17.64 4.76
C GLY A 63 -3.82 -16.74 4.58
N HIS A 64 -4.08 -15.98 5.63
CA HIS A 64 -5.01 -14.87 5.68
C HIS A 64 -4.27 -13.66 6.23
N GLU A 65 -4.50 -12.50 5.63
CA GLU A 65 -3.93 -11.22 6.04
C GLU A 65 -5.04 -10.17 6.04
N TYR A 66 -5.08 -9.37 7.10
CA TYR A 66 -5.93 -8.20 7.21
C TYR A 66 -5.09 -7.00 7.59
N TYR A 67 -5.22 -5.91 6.84
CA TYR A 67 -4.60 -4.63 7.13
C TYR A 67 -5.68 -3.55 7.19
N GLU A 68 -5.59 -2.66 8.18
CA GLU A 68 -6.41 -1.46 8.26
C GLU A 68 -5.56 -0.25 8.62
N LEU A 69 -5.85 0.87 7.97
CA LEU A 69 -5.24 2.17 8.19
C LEU A 69 -6.35 3.18 8.51
N LYS A 70 -6.15 3.93 9.59
CA LYS A 70 -6.92 5.14 9.90
C LYS A 70 -6.00 6.33 9.96
N GLN A 71 -6.26 7.32 9.15
CA GLN A 71 -5.49 8.56 9.05
C GLN A 71 -6.38 9.74 9.42
N GLN A 72 -5.93 10.59 10.34
CA GLN A 72 -6.64 11.76 10.80
C GLN A 72 -5.75 12.98 10.63
N PHE A 73 -6.30 14.02 10.05
CA PHE A 73 -5.68 15.32 9.89
C PHE A 73 -6.52 16.38 10.60
N LEU A 74 -5.85 17.30 11.29
CA LEU A 74 -6.43 18.52 11.85
C LEU A 74 -5.41 19.63 11.64
N GLY A 75 -5.81 20.70 10.97
CA GLY A 75 -4.97 21.87 10.75
C GLY A 75 -5.73 23.19 10.92
N ALA A 76 -5.03 24.22 11.39
CA ALA A 76 -5.55 25.57 11.44
C ALA A 76 -4.44 26.58 11.11
N GLN A 77 -4.83 27.66 10.47
CA GLN A 77 -3.98 28.80 10.14
C GLN A 77 -4.61 30.10 10.61
N LYS A 78 -3.81 30.93 11.24
CA LYS A 78 -4.22 32.29 11.62
C LYS A 78 -3.17 33.31 11.19
N THR A 79 -3.63 34.53 10.99
CA THR A 79 -2.84 35.72 10.61
C THR A 79 -3.16 36.89 11.54
N GLY A 80 -2.39 37.97 11.44
CA GLY A 80 -2.63 39.18 12.24
C GLY A 80 -2.00 39.05 13.63
N PHE A 81 -0.67 38.92 13.70
CA PHE A 81 0.09 38.94 14.94
C PHE A 81 0.39 40.38 15.36
N PRO A 82 0.23 40.76 16.63
CA PRO A 82 0.56 42.11 17.12
C PRO A 82 2.06 42.42 17.05
N PHE A 83 2.92 41.40 17.17
CA PHE A 83 4.38 41.46 17.02
C PHE A 83 4.95 40.06 16.74
N GLY A 84 6.23 40.03 16.32
CA GLY A 84 6.90 38.79 16.00
C GLY A 84 7.30 37.97 17.21
N GLY A 85 7.61 36.64 16.98
CA GLY A 85 8.05 35.72 18.03
C GLY A 85 6.91 35.07 18.84
N LEU A 86 5.66 35.16 18.37
CA LEU A 86 4.52 34.48 18.95
C LEU A 86 4.20 33.23 18.14
N TYR A 87 4.23 32.06 18.78
CA TYR A 87 4.06 30.75 18.13
C TYR A 87 2.80 30.01 18.55
N GLU A 88 1.77 30.75 19.05
CA GLU A 88 0.48 30.20 19.39
C GLU A 88 -0.62 30.78 18.50
N LEU A 89 -1.52 29.93 18.01
CA LEU A 89 -2.66 30.37 17.18
C LEU A 89 -3.58 31.35 17.90
N SER A 90 -3.68 31.25 19.23
CA SER A 90 -4.45 32.18 20.05
C SER A 90 -3.93 33.61 20.06
N ALA A 91 -2.64 33.82 19.73
CA ALA A 91 -2.03 35.13 19.66
C ALA A 91 -2.36 35.92 18.38
N ALA A 92 -2.88 35.26 17.36
CA ALA A 92 -3.24 35.86 16.07
C ALA A 92 -4.74 36.21 16.02
N ALA A 93 -5.06 37.37 15.42
CA ALA A 93 -6.43 37.90 15.43
C ALA A 93 -7.36 37.19 14.43
N THR A 94 -6.88 36.86 13.23
CA THR A 94 -7.72 36.44 12.11
C THR A 94 -7.56 34.96 11.78
N LEU A 95 -8.67 34.22 11.77
CA LEU A 95 -8.69 32.85 11.27
C LEU A 95 -8.63 32.85 9.74
N SER A 96 -7.58 32.25 9.16
CA SER A 96 -7.39 32.16 7.71
C SER A 96 -7.86 30.82 7.16
N GLY A 97 -7.85 29.76 7.97
CA GLY A 97 -8.32 28.46 7.58
C GLY A 97 -8.31 27.48 8.75
N ALA A 98 -9.27 26.56 8.74
CA ALA A 98 -9.29 25.39 9.61
C ALA A 98 -9.91 24.22 8.85
N SER A 99 -9.29 23.06 8.95
CA SER A 99 -9.78 21.84 8.29
C SER A 99 -9.48 20.60 9.11
N SER A 100 -10.33 19.61 8.96
CA SER A 100 -10.08 18.27 9.49
C SER A 100 -10.67 17.22 8.56
N GLN A 101 -10.01 16.07 8.51
CA GLN A 101 -10.50 14.91 7.75
C GLN A 101 -10.06 13.62 8.42
N THR A 102 -10.81 12.57 8.13
CA THR A 102 -10.45 11.21 8.55
C THR A 102 -10.60 10.28 7.36
N ASP A 103 -9.50 9.65 6.98
CA ASP A 103 -9.47 8.65 5.94
C ASP A 103 -9.29 7.25 6.54
N LYS A 104 -9.93 6.27 5.89
CA LYS A 104 -9.81 4.86 6.26
C LYS A 104 -9.52 4.04 5.01
N TYR A 105 -8.65 3.07 5.18
CA TYR A 105 -8.31 2.10 4.17
C TYR A 105 -8.20 0.73 4.80
N ALA A 106 -8.71 -0.28 4.14
CA ALA A 106 -8.56 -1.68 4.56
C ALA A 106 -8.35 -2.59 3.36
N ILE A 107 -7.55 -3.63 3.57
CA ILE A 107 -7.35 -4.70 2.62
C ILE A 107 -7.39 -6.04 3.36
N GLU A 108 -8.13 -6.99 2.81
CA GLU A 108 -8.21 -8.37 3.28
C GLU A 108 -7.72 -9.30 2.18
N SER A 109 -6.90 -10.27 2.55
CA SER A 109 -6.20 -11.12 1.60
C SER A 109 -6.22 -12.58 2.02
N PHE A 110 -6.46 -13.47 1.06
CA PHE A 110 -6.26 -14.90 1.20
C PHE A 110 -5.18 -15.34 0.21
N LEU A 111 -4.21 -16.09 0.70
CA LEU A 111 -3.07 -16.48 -0.09
C LEU A 111 -2.74 -17.95 0.06
N SER A 112 -2.20 -18.55 -1.00
CA SER A 112 -1.67 -19.89 -0.99
C SER A 112 -0.43 -19.99 -1.85
N ARG A 113 0.49 -20.86 -1.45
CA ARG A 113 1.71 -21.16 -2.20
C ARG A 113 2.04 -22.63 -2.08
N VAL A 114 2.50 -23.21 -3.18
CA VAL A 114 3.06 -24.54 -3.25
C VAL A 114 4.42 -24.46 -3.88
N ASN A 115 5.43 -24.99 -3.21
CA ASN A 115 6.75 -25.23 -3.76
C ASN A 115 7.01 -26.73 -3.78
N TYR A 116 7.43 -27.24 -4.93
CA TYR A 116 7.77 -28.64 -5.10
C TYR A 116 9.15 -28.75 -5.72
N ASN A 117 9.94 -29.66 -5.18
CA ASN A 117 11.28 -29.96 -5.67
C ASN A 117 11.41 -31.48 -5.84
N PHE A 118 11.88 -31.89 -6.99
CA PHE A 118 12.22 -33.29 -7.27
C PHE A 118 13.70 -33.45 -7.51
N ALA A 119 14.34 -34.34 -6.74
CA ALA A 119 15.74 -34.72 -6.83
C ALA A 119 16.74 -33.53 -6.78
N GLN A 120 16.32 -32.37 -6.25
CA GLN A 120 17.09 -31.11 -6.28
C GLN A 120 17.47 -30.63 -7.70
N LYS A 121 16.77 -31.13 -8.72
CA LYS A 121 16.97 -30.80 -10.13
C LYS A 121 15.79 -30.00 -10.70
N TYR A 122 14.59 -30.42 -10.40
CA TYR A 122 13.35 -29.85 -10.95
C TYR A 122 12.61 -29.14 -9.84
N TYR A 123 12.39 -27.86 -10.02
CA TYR A 123 11.67 -27.02 -9.06
C TYR A 123 10.43 -26.49 -9.73
N PHE A 124 9.33 -26.54 -9.01
CA PHE A 124 8.05 -25.99 -9.41
C PHE A 124 7.49 -25.15 -8.29
N SER A 125 6.97 -23.96 -8.59
CA SER A 125 6.28 -23.10 -7.65
C SER A 125 4.96 -22.60 -8.25
N ALA A 126 3.91 -22.57 -7.43
CA ALA A 126 2.65 -21.97 -7.77
C ALA A 126 2.18 -21.09 -6.60
N SER A 127 1.66 -19.93 -6.88
CA SER A 127 1.01 -19.09 -5.87
C SER A 127 -0.32 -18.57 -6.38
N PHE A 128 -1.24 -18.39 -5.45
CA PHE A 128 -2.53 -17.76 -5.68
C PHE A 128 -2.84 -16.82 -4.52
N ARG A 129 -3.32 -15.62 -4.85
CA ARG A 129 -3.74 -14.60 -3.89
C ARG A 129 -5.04 -13.95 -4.36
N THR A 130 -5.95 -13.72 -3.44
CA THR A 130 -7.11 -12.88 -3.68
C THR A 130 -7.16 -11.79 -2.63
N ASP A 131 -7.30 -10.54 -3.09
CA ASP A 131 -7.23 -9.34 -2.26
C ASP A 131 -8.51 -8.52 -2.43
N GLY A 132 -9.12 -8.15 -1.31
CA GLY A 132 -10.30 -7.30 -1.24
C GLY A 132 -9.93 -5.91 -0.71
N SER A 133 -9.94 -4.88 -1.56
CA SER A 133 -9.60 -3.51 -1.18
C SER A 133 -10.83 -2.66 -0.91
N SER A 134 -10.81 -1.87 0.16
CA SER A 134 -11.86 -0.90 0.49
C SER A 134 -11.93 0.30 -0.48
N ARG A 135 -10.95 0.45 -1.38
CA ARG A 135 -10.95 1.50 -2.42
C ARG A 135 -11.96 1.25 -3.52
N PHE A 136 -12.49 0.04 -3.61
CA PHE A 136 -13.44 -0.38 -4.64
C PHE A 136 -14.82 -0.71 -4.08
N HIS A 137 -15.83 -0.60 -4.91
CA HIS A 137 -17.18 -0.98 -4.57
C HIS A 137 -17.25 -2.48 -4.19
N LYS A 138 -18.18 -2.85 -3.30
CA LYS A 138 -18.32 -4.22 -2.77
C LYS A 138 -18.34 -5.33 -3.84
N ASP A 139 -18.89 -5.02 -5.01
CA ASP A 139 -19.03 -5.97 -6.12
C ASP A 139 -17.76 -6.08 -6.99
N SER A 140 -16.84 -5.12 -6.88
CA SER A 140 -15.61 -5.02 -7.70
C SER A 140 -14.32 -5.11 -6.89
N ARG A 141 -14.41 -5.19 -5.54
CA ARG A 141 -13.25 -5.04 -4.64
C ARG A 141 -12.25 -6.20 -4.66
N TRP A 142 -12.66 -7.39 -5.10
CA TRP A 142 -11.82 -8.59 -5.05
C TRP A 142 -11.01 -8.77 -6.33
N GLY A 143 -9.68 -8.64 -6.21
CA GLY A 143 -8.71 -9.01 -7.24
C GLY A 143 -8.23 -10.43 -7.04
N LYS A 144 -7.90 -11.14 -8.14
CA LYS A 144 -7.33 -12.48 -8.13
C LYS A 144 -6.01 -12.45 -8.90
N PHE A 145 -4.95 -12.92 -8.24
CA PHE A 145 -3.59 -12.89 -8.74
C PHE A 145 -2.95 -14.26 -8.56
N TRP A 146 -2.08 -14.63 -9.48
CA TRP A 146 -1.44 -15.94 -9.44
C TRP A 146 -0.07 -15.88 -10.10
N SER A 147 0.79 -16.81 -9.74
CA SER A 147 2.05 -17.01 -10.43
C SER A 147 2.41 -18.47 -10.52
N LEU A 148 3.10 -18.84 -11.59
CA LEU A 148 3.71 -20.12 -11.81
C LEU A 148 5.20 -19.92 -12.10
N GLY A 149 6.03 -20.75 -11.52
CA GLY A 149 7.46 -20.75 -11.75
C GLY A 149 8.01 -22.16 -11.88
N THR A 150 8.99 -22.33 -12.73
CA THR A 150 9.75 -23.58 -12.86
C THR A 150 11.23 -23.29 -12.97
N SER A 151 12.03 -24.20 -12.47
CA SER A 151 13.49 -24.14 -12.59
C SER A 151 14.05 -25.56 -12.78
N TRP A 152 14.93 -25.70 -13.75
CA TRP A 152 15.66 -26.93 -14.06
C TRP A 152 17.15 -26.71 -13.90
N ARG A 153 17.76 -27.45 -12.98
CA ARG A 153 19.21 -27.46 -12.78
C ARG A 153 19.84 -28.49 -13.75
N ILE A 154 20.15 -28.04 -14.93
CA ILE A 154 20.67 -28.87 -16.02
C ILE A 154 22.04 -29.47 -15.64
N SER A 155 22.87 -28.71 -14.89
CA SER A 155 24.18 -29.19 -14.41
C SER A 155 24.11 -30.46 -13.57
N GLU A 156 22.98 -30.74 -12.91
CA GLU A 156 22.77 -31.93 -12.10
C GLU A 156 22.40 -33.18 -12.93
N GLU A 157 22.17 -33.02 -14.24
CA GLU A 157 21.83 -34.14 -15.09
C GLU A 157 23.05 -35.03 -15.39
N SER A 158 22.79 -36.32 -15.56
CA SER A 158 23.86 -37.31 -15.78
C SER A 158 24.67 -37.03 -17.04
N PHE A 159 24.07 -36.47 -18.09
CA PHE A 159 24.75 -36.11 -19.33
C PHE A 159 25.65 -34.88 -19.19
N MET A 160 25.44 -34.03 -18.15
CA MET A 160 26.27 -32.85 -17.88
C MET A 160 27.51 -33.17 -17.04
N LYS A 161 27.52 -34.27 -16.29
CA LYS A 161 28.62 -34.65 -15.40
C LYS A 161 29.97 -34.87 -16.09
N LYS A 162 29.99 -35.00 -17.42
CA LYS A 162 31.21 -35.09 -18.22
C LYS A 162 31.85 -33.72 -18.52
N TYR A 163 31.20 -32.61 -18.16
CA TYR A 163 31.67 -31.24 -18.41
C TYR A 163 32.06 -30.60 -17.09
N ASP A 164 33.25 -30.91 -16.57
CA ASP A 164 33.71 -30.49 -15.23
C ASP A 164 33.89 -28.98 -15.09
N TRP A 165 33.94 -28.24 -16.19
CA TRP A 165 34.03 -26.77 -16.18
C TRP A 165 32.68 -26.07 -15.94
N VAL A 166 31.55 -26.79 -16.00
CA VAL A 166 30.22 -26.25 -15.76
C VAL A 166 29.79 -26.57 -14.34
N ASN A 167 29.97 -25.63 -13.40
CA ASN A 167 29.58 -25.83 -12.01
C ASN A 167 28.05 -25.66 -11.80
N ASN A 168 27.45 -24.72 -12.52
CA ASN A 168 25.99 -24.49 -12.41
C ASN A 168 25.44 -24.10 -13.78
N LEU A 169 24.45 -24.85 -14.24
CA LEU A 169 23.67 -24.54 -15.42
C LEU A 169 22.19 -24.71 -15.08
N THR A 170 21.46 -23.60 -15.09
CA THR A 170 20.05 -23.56 -14.64
C THR A 170 19.20 -22.79 -15.63
N LEU A 171 18.07 -23.38 -16.03
CA LEU A 171 17.02 -22.72 -16.80
C LEU A 171 15.86 -22.42 -15.85
N LYS A 172 15.39 -21.17 -15.84
CA LYS A 172 14.23 -20.72 -15.05
C LYS A 172 13.22 -20.06 -15.96
N ALA A 173 11.94 -20.34 -15.69
CA ALA A 173 10.83 -19.64 -16.32
C ALA A 173 9.76 -19.32 -15.29
N SER A 174 9.17 -18.15 -15.41
CA SER A 174 8.02 -17.77 -14.57
C SER A 174 7.04 -16.91 -15.33
N PHE A 175 5.78 -17.05 -14.96
CA PHE A 175 4.67 -16.26 -15.46
C PHE A 175 3.69 -15.98 -14.31
N GLY A 176 3.16 -14.74 -14.26
CA GLY A 176 2.20 -14.41 -13.21
C GLY A 176 1.55 -13.04 -13.40
N SER A 177 0.50 -12.80 -12.65
CA SER A 177 -0.22 -11.54 -12.58
C SER A 177 -0.09 -10.90 -11.21
N GLN A 178 0.03 -9.58 -11.19
CA GLN A 178 0.07 -8.73 -10.00
C GLN A 178 -1.06 -7.70 -10.07
N GLY A 179 -1.55 -7.28 -8.91
CA GLY A 179 -2.55 -6.24 -8.77
C GLY A 179 -2.01 -4.96 -8.17
N ASN A 180 -2.60 -3.84 -8.60
CA ASN A 180 -2.41 -2.54 -7.99
C ASN A 180 -3.79 -1.93 -7.71
N ASP A 181 -4.05 -1.53 -6.45
CA ASP A 181 -5.28 -0.85 -6.04
C ASP A 181 -5.10 0.65 -5.82
N ASN A 182 -3.88 1.17 -6.08
CA ASN A 182 -3.60 2.58 -5.84
C ASN A 182 -4.12 3.47 -6.97
N ILE A 183 -5.33 3.96 -6.79
CA ILE A 183 -6.01 4.89 -7.71
C ILE A 183 -5.95 6.35 -7.23
N GLY A 184 -5.09 6.68 -6.25
CA GLY A 184 -4.93 8.04 -5.73
C GLY A 184 -6.05 8.51 -4.79
N SER A 185 -7.08 7.70 -4.55
CA SER A 185 -8.21 8.02 -3.66
C SER A 185 -8.65 6.77 -2.91
N TYR A 186 -9.16 6.97 -1.68
CA TYR A 186 -9.79 5.90 -0.90
C TYR A 186 -11.28 5.71 -1.22
N TYR A 187 -11.90 6.67 -1.91
CA TYR A 187 -13.36 6.75 -2.04
C TYR A 187 -13.82 7.01 -3.47
N ALA A 188 -12.96 6.82 -4.48
CA ALA A 188 -13.26 7.15 -5.88
C ALA A 188 -14.47 6.40 -6.48
N TYR A 189 -14.90 5.30 -5.84
CA TYR A 189 -16.12 4.59 -6.25
C TYR A 189 -17.42 5.25 -5.76
N GLN A 190 -17.34 6.27 -4.87
CA GLN A 190 -18.48 6.97 -4.29
C GLN A 190 -18.65 8.35 -4.89
N SER A 191 -19.88 8.87 -4.89
CA SER A 191 -20.11 10.29 -5.11
C SER A 191 -19.61 11.09 -3.92
N LEU A 192 -18.74 12.05 -4.19
CA LEU A 192 -18.14 12.91 -3.17
C LEU A 192 -18.69 14.33 -3.32
N TYR A 193 -18.84 15.02 -2.18
CA TYR A 193 -19.34 16.37 -2.11
C TYR A 193 -18.34 17.30 -1.42
N ASN A 194 -18.16 18.50 -1.99
CA ASN A 194 -17.52 19.61 -1.29
C ASN A 194 -18.52 20.21 -0.30
N MET A 195 -18.16 20.16 0.97
CA MET A 195 -18.94 20.75 2.06
C MET A 195 -18.47 22.18 2.34
N GLY A 196 -19.26 22.96 3.09
CA GLY A 196 -18.88 24.32 3.50
C GLY A 196 -19.12 25.37 2.40
N LEU A 197 -19.84 25.04 1.36
CA LEU A 197 -20.33 26.03 0.40
C LEU A 197 -21.50 26.83 1.03
N SER A 198 -21.63 28.11 0.65
CA SER A 198 -22.71 28.95 1.12
C SER A 198 -23.34 29.77 -0.02
N ASN A 199 -24.63 29.97 0.04
CA ASN A 199 -25.37 30.92 -0.78
C ASN A 199 -26.11 31.88 0.15
N GLY A 200 -25.51 33.05 0.40
CA GLY A 200 -25.94 33.95 1.43
C GLY A 200 -25.83 33.32 2.83
N SER A 201 -26.97 33.20 3.54
CA SER A 201 -27.03 32.58 4.87
C SER A 201 -27.26 31.07 4.86
N LEU A 202 -27.42 30.45 3.67
CA LEU A 202 -27.69 29.02 3.53
C LEU A 202 -26.39 28.23 3.33
N ASN A 203 -26.17 27.28 4.20
CA ASN A 203 -25.06 26.32 4.03
C ASN A 203 -25.42 25.26 2.97
N GLY A 204 -24.49 24.91 2.14
CA GLY A 204 -24.70 24.00 1.03
C GLY A 204 -23.54 23.00 0.82
N ALA A 205 -23.79 22.07 -0.08
CA ALA A 205 -22.81 21.13 -0.58
C ALA A 205 -22.90 21.07 -2.11
N GLY A 206 -21.75 20.98 -2.78
CA GLY A 206 -21.67 20.81 -4.23
C GLY A 206 -21.04 19.47 -4.58
N ILE A 207 -21.42 18.89 -5.71
CA ILE A 207 -20.81 17.66 -6.21
C ILE A 207 -19.33 17.92 -6.50
N ASN A 208 -18.46 17.11 -5.91
CA ASN A 208 -17.03 17.11 -6.18
C ASN A 208 -16.65 16.07 -7.26
N SER A 209 -17.15 14.84 -7.11
CA SER A 209 -16.96 13.77 -8.08
C SER A 209 -18.19 12.86 -8.13
N LEU A 210 -18.45 12.30 -9.31
CA LEU A 210 -19.49 11.29 -9.49
C LEU A 210 -18.95 9.91 -9.09
N GLU A 211 -19.87 9.04 -8.67
CA GLU A 211 -19.53 7.64 -8.38
C GLU A 211 -19.05 6.88 -9.62
N ASN A 212 -18.12 5.96 -9.41
CA ASN A 212 -17.73 4.97 -10.41
C ASN A 212 -17.58 3.58 -9.74
N LYS A 213 -18.66 2.81 -9.76
CA LYS A 213 -18.72 1.48 -9.14
C LYS A 213 -17.95 0.41 -9.92
N ASP A 214 -17.58 0.71 -11.19
CA ASP A 214 -16.86 -0.21 -12.07
C ASP A 214 -15.34 -0.15 -11.86
N LEU A 215 -14.85 0.76 -11.01
CA LEU A 215 -13.45 0.81 -10.63
C LEU A 215 -13.03 -0.52 -10.01
N LYS A 216 -11.92 -1.06 -10.51
CA LYS A 216 -11.37 -2.35 -10.12
C LYS A 216 -9.84 -2.31 -10.13
N TRP A 217 -9.25 -3.38 -9.63
CA TRP A 217 -7.82 -3.62 -9.65
C TRP A 217 -7.21 -3.43 -11.04
N GLU A 218 -6.12 -2.70 -11.10
CA GLU A 218 -5.20 -2.76 -12.24
C GLU A 218 -4.45 -4.09 -12.19
N LYS A 219 -4.33 -4.77 -13.33
CA LYS A 219 -3.61 -6.05 -13.44
C LYS A 219 -2.42 -5.90 -14.36
N ASN A 220 -1.27 -6.32 -13.87
CA ASN A 220 -0.04 -6.40 -14.64
C ASN A 220 0.38 -7.86 -14.77
N GLU A 221 0.66 -8.29 -15.99
CA GLU A 221 1.13 -9.64 -16.29
C GLU A 221 2.62 -9.58 -16.64
N ASN A 222 3.39 -10.48 -16.03
CA ASN A 222 4.84 -10.54 -16.18
C ASN A 222 5.26 -11.97 -16.52
N TYR A 223 6.19 -12.10 -17.46
CA TYR A 223 6.83 -13.36 -17.78
C TYR A 223 8.34 -13.18 -17.83
N PHE A 224 9.07 -14.17 -17.36
CA PHE A 224 10.52 -14.20 -17.36
C PHE A 224 11.03 -15.56 -17.81
N VAL A 225 12.08 -15.56 -18.63
CA VAL A 225 12.90 -16.74 -18.92
C VAL A 225 14.34 -16.34 -18.70
N ILE A 226 15.05 -17.07 -17.84
CA ILE A 226 16.43 -16.79 -17.47
C ILE A 226 17.26 -18.05 -17.64
N PHE A 227 18.39 -17.91 -18.30
CA PHE A 227 19.43 -18.93 -18.42
C PHE A 227 20.64 -18.48 -17.60
N GLY A 228 20.98 -19.24 -16.57
CA GLY A 228 22.09 -18.95 -15.68
C GLY A 228 23.21 -19.99 -15.85
N ILE A 229 24.44 -19.52 -16.05
CA ILE A 229 25.66 -20.37 -16.11
C ILE A 229 26.68 -19.81 -15.13
N ALA A 230 27.36 -20.70 -14.41
CA ALA A 230 28.54 -20.40 -13.63
C ALA A 230 29.58 -21.49 -13.85
N SER A 231 30.81 -21.09 -14.03
CA SER A 231 32.01 -21.93 -14.21
C SER A 231 32.86 -21.94 -12.94
#